data_bd0d7cc32f1197b7e341988f4108351e
#
_entry.id   bd0d7cc32f1197b7e341988f4108351e
#
_cell.length_a   1.000
_cell.length_b   1.000
_cell.length_c   1.000
_cell.angle_alpha   90.00
_cell.angle_beta   90.00
_cell.angle_gamma   90.00
#
_symmetry.space_group_name_H-M   'P 1'
#
loop_
_entity.id
_entity.type
_entity.pdbx_description
1 polymer ?
#
loop_
_entity_poly.entity_id
_entity_poly.type
_entity_poly.pdbx_seq_one_letter_code
_entity_poly.pdbx_strand_id
1 'polypeptide(L)'
;LEENQDQIKIITSNEQICSKYLICCAGLMADRVAKLLDIKINFQIIPFRGEYYRLKKHHNSLVKHLIYPIPDPNLPFLGVHLTRMIDGSITVGPNAVLGFKREGYKKFNFSIKDTLGFLSFRGFHNVLKKNFRSGVYEMKNSLFKRGYLKEVQKYSPQIKLNDLKPYPAGIRAQAVLEDGTLVHDFLFAESRRSIHVCNAPSPAATSAIPIGKYITEKATKAYNNLT
;
A
#
# COMPACT_ATOMS: atom_id res chain seq x y z
N LEU A 1 12.26 -15.84 -12.87
CA LEU A 1 11.81 -17.03 -12.14
C LEU A 1 11.53 -18.14 -13.15
N GLU A 2 11.90 -19.37 -12.83
CA GLU A 2 11.64 -20.56 -13.62
C GLU A 2 11.12 -21.66 -12.69
N GLU A 3 10.04 -22.34 -13.04
CA GLU A 3 9.47 -23.42 -12.26
C GLU A 3 9.39 -24.71 -13.08
N ASN A 4 9.77 -25.83 -12.49
CA ASN A 4 9.60 -27.15 -13.06
C ASN A 4 8.95 -28.13 -12.07
N GLN A 5 8.95 -29.42 -12.36
CA GLN A 5 8.30 -30.42 -11.51
C GLN A 5 8.96 -30.55 -10.12
N ASP A 6 10.27 -30.30 -10.01
CA ASP A 6 11.04 -30.61 -8.81
C ASP A 6 11.44 -29.39 -7.98
N GLN A 7 11.63 -28.23 -8.63
CA GLN A 7 12.15 -27.04 -7.99
C GLN A 7 11.68 -25.75 -8.65
N ILE A 8 11.86 -24.67 -7.93
CA ILE A 8 11.77 -23.30 -8.44
C ILE A 8 13.15 -22.65 -8.43
N LYS A 9 13.50 -21.99 -9.52
CA LYS A 9 14.78 -21.33 -9.74
C LYS A 9 14.58 -19.83 -9.75
N ILE A 10 15.34 -19.13 -8.93
CA ILE A 10 15.33 -17.69 -8.77
C ILE A 10 16.64 -17.16 -9.36
N ILE A 11 16.56 -16.37 -10.43
CA ILE A 11 17.71 -15.78 -11.10
C ILE A 11 17.72 -14.29 -10.75
N THR A 12 18.77 -13.84 -10.09
CA THR A 12 19.04 -12.44 -9.78
C THR A 12 20.23 -11.92 -10.60
N SER A 13 20.56 -10.64 -10.47
CA SER A 13 21.77 -10.08 -11.08
C SER A 13 23.08 -10.66 -10.51
N ASN A 14 23.04 -11.21 -9.30
CA ASN A 14 24.24 -11.61 -8.56
C ASN A 14 24.36 -13.12 -8.40
N GLU A 15 23.25 -13.84 -8.35
CA GLU A 15 23.26 -15.27 -8.05
C GLU A 15 22.02 -15.98 -8.61
N GLN A 16 22.10 -17.30 -8.59
CA GLN A 16 21.02 -18.21 -8.93
C GLN A 16 20.75 -19.10 -7.72
N ILE A 17 19.47 -19.12 -7.29
CA ILE A 17 19.02 -19.88 -6.13
C ILE A 17 18.02 -20.93 -6.61
N CYS A 18 18.20 -22.18 -6.20
CA CYS A 18 17.24 -23.25 -6.40
C CYS A 18 16.56 -23.60 -5.08
N SER A 19 15.25 -23.73 -5.09
CA SER A 19 14.46 -24.08 -3.90
C SER A 19 13.33 -25.05 -4.26
N LYS A 20 12.88 -25.82 -3.29
CA LYS A 20 11.72 -26.72 -3.47
C LYS A 20 10.39 -25.96 -3.49
N TYR A 21 10.33 -24.82 -2.82
CA TYR A 21 9.12 -23.98 -2.73
C TYR A 21 9.49 -22.51 -2.52
N LEU A 22 8.69 -21.59 -3.05
CA LEU A 22 8.85 -20.15 -2.92
C LEU A 22 7.66 -19.53 -2.20
N ILE A 23 7.93 -18.76 -1.15
CA ILE A 23 6.97 -17.81 -0.56
C ILE A 23 7.40 -16.41 -0.98
N CYS A 24 6.56 -15.74 -1.77
CA CYS A 24 6.85 -14.43 -2.31
C CYS A 24 6.02 -13.34 -1.61
N CYS A 25 6.69 -12.41 -0.93
CA CYS A 25 6.09 -11.27 -0.25
C CYS A 25 6.58 -9.95 -0.88
N ALA A 26 6.39 -9.77 -2.18
CA ALA A 26 6.99 -8.69 -2.97
C ALA A 26 6.26 -7.34 -2.86
N GLY A 27 5.18 -7.23 -2.07
CA GLY A 27 4.48 -5.97 -1.79
C GLY A 27 4.11 -5.19 -3.05
N LEU A 28 4.70 -4.01 -3.26
CA LEU A 28 4.45 -3.17 -4.44
C LEU A 28 4.73 -3.86 -5.79
N MET A 29 5.54 -4.93 -5.81
CA MET A 29 5.90 -5.66 -7.01
C MET A 29 5.18 -7.01 -7.15
N ALA A 30 4.23 -7.33 -6.25
CA ALA A 30 3.62 -8.65 -6.15
C ALA A 30 3.00 -9.15 -7.47
N ASP A 31 2.24 -8.32 -8.16
CA ASP A 31 1.62 -8.65 -9.46
C ASP A 31 2.67 -8.88 -10.57
N ARG A 32 3.79 -8.13 -10.52
CA ARG A 32 4.88 -8.30 -11.50
C ARG A 32 5.66 -9.59 -11.26
N VAL A 33 5.91 -9.91 -9.98
CA VAL A 33 6.63 -11.14 -9.64
C VAL A 33 5.79 -12.38 -9.93
N ALA A 34 4.48 -12.35 -9.65
CA ALA A 34 3.58 -13.43 -10.01
C ALA A 34 3.57 -13.70 -11.53
N LYS A 35 3.59 -12.64 -12.34
CA LYS A 35 3.66 -12.76 -13.82
C LYS A 35 4.98 -13.34 -14.33
N LEU A 36 6.08 -13.33 -13.56
CA LEU A 36 7.33 -13.98 -13.97
C LEU A 36 7.24 -15.51 -14.01
N LEU A 37 6.20 -16.08 -13.43
CA LEU A 37 5.86 -17.52 -13.46
C LEU A 37 4.60 -17.78 -14.31
N ASP A 38 4.23 -16.85 -15.19
CA ASP A 38 3.05 -16.93 -16.07
C ASP A 38 1.73 -17.20 -15.30
N ILE A 39 1.71 -16.86 -13.98
CA ILE A 39 0.51 -17.00 -13.17
C ILE A 39 -0.56 -16.02 -13.69
N LYS A 40 -1.71 -16.55 -14.07
CA LYS A 40 -2.85 -15.74 -14.50
C LYS A 40 -3.44 -15.02 -13.29
N ILE A 41 -3.39 -13.70 -13.30
CA ILE A 41 -3.93 -12.83 -12.27
C ILE A 41 -4.96 -11.87 -12.87
N ASN A 42 -6.02 -11.58 -12.12
CA ASN A 42 -7.11 -10.67 -12.50
C ASN A 42 -7.06 -9.33 -11.74
N PHE A 43 -5.88 -8.99 -11.23
CA PHE A 43 -5.65 -7.76 -10.46
C PHE A 43 -4.34 -7.09 -10.88
N GLN A 44 -4.20 -5.84 -10.47
CA GLN A 44 -2.95 -5.08 -10.57
C GLN A 44 -2.70 -4.29 -9.30
N ILE A 45 -1.43 -4.17 -8.90
CA ILE A 45 -1.04 -3.28 -7.81
C ILE A 45 -0.98 -1.86 -8.34
N ILE A 46 -1.80 -1.00 -7.73
CA ILE A 46 -1.81 0.45 -7.98
C ILE A 46 -1.24 1.14 -6.75
N PRO A 47 -0.18 1.96 -6.92
CA PRO A 47 0.42 2.65 -5.79
C PRO A 47 -0.43 3.83 -5.36
N PHE A 48 -0.78 3.90 -4.08
CA PHE A 48 -1.34 5.10 -3.45
C PHE A 48 -0.35 5.67 -2.47
N ARG A 49 0.01 6.94 -2.66
CA ARG A 49 0.97 7.63 -1.82
C ARG A 49 0.27 8.32 -0.67
N GLY A 50 0.67 7.99 0.55
CA GLY A 50 0.23 8.65 1.78
C GLY A 50 1.20 9.74 2.18
N GLU A 51 0.75 10.98 2.18
CA GLU A 51 1.56 12.12 2.59
C GLU A 51 1.35 12.39 4.06
N TYR A 52 2.46 12.73 4.73
CA TYR A 52 2.46 13.05 6.15
C TYR A 52 3.04 14.43 6.40
N TYR A 53 2.59 15.03 7.49
CA TYR A 53 3.22 16.16 8.12
C TYR A 53 3.59 15.80 9.56
N ARG A 54 4.61 16.48 10.11
CA ARG A 54 4.94 16.46 11.53
C ARG A 54 4.57 17.82 12.11
N LEU A 55 3.97 17.84 13.28
CA LEU A 55 3.71 19.09 14.01
C LEU A 55 5.01 19.64 14.61
N LYS A 56 5.07 20.96 14.82
CA LYS A 56 6.16 21.59 15.54
C LYS A 56 6.20 21.10 16.99
N LYS A 57 7.38 21.09 17.62
CA LYS A 57 7.64 20.53 18.94
C LYS A 57 6.72 21.07 20.04
N HIS A 58 6.31 22.35 19.99
CA HIS A 58 5.40 22.92 20.98
C HIS A 58 3.99 22.33 20.96
N HIS A 59 3.64 21.56 19.94
CA HIS A 59 2.39 20.80 19.86
C HIS A 59 2.52 19.35 20.36
N ASN A 60 3.69 18.90 20.83
CA ASN A 60 3.89 17.50 21.23
C ASN A 60 2.98 17.04 22.39
N SER A 61 2.47 17.96 23.19
CA SER A 61 1.48 17.69 24.25
C SER A 61 0.02 17.73 23.80
N LEU A 62 -0.22 18.09 22.52
CA LEU A 62 -1.56 18.30 21.97
C LEU A 62 -2.42 17.04 22.00
N VAL A 63 -1.82 15.89 21.70
CA VAL A 63 -2.49 14.59 21.69
C VAL A 63 -1.75 13.62 22.61
N LYS A 64 -2.51 12.96 23.49
CA LYS A 64 -2.01 11.89 24.38
C LYS A 64 -2.17 10.50 23.76
N HIS A 65 -3.18 10.33 22.92
CA HIS A 65 -3.57 9.08 22.25
C HIS A 65 -3.64 9.26 20.73
N LEU A 66 -3.84 8.16 20.01
CA LEU A 66 -4.10 8.20 18.57
C LEU A 66 -5.51 8.76 18.32
N ILE A 67 -5.65 9.66 17.35
CA ILE A 67 -6.94 10.23 16.95
C ILE A 67 -7.20 9.85 15.51
N TYR A 68 -8.26 9.08 15.30
CA TYR A 68 -8.70 8.62 13.97
C TYR A 68 -10.10 9.14 13.68
N PRO A 69 -10.43 9.47 12.42
CA PRO A 69 -11.80 9.69 12.01
C PRO A 69 -12.60 8.39 12.08
N ILE A 70 -13.90 8.49 12.24
CA ILE A 70 -14.79 7.37 11.98
C ILE A 70 -14.69 7.04 10.50
N PRO A 71 -14.40 5.77 10.14
CA PRO A 71 -14.32 5.38 8.73
C PRO A 71 -15.64 5.64 7.99
N ASP A 72 -15.56 6.33 6.86
CA ASP A 72 -16.68 6.44 5.94
C ASP A 72 -16.65 5.22 4.99
N PRO A 73 -17.67 4.35 5.01
CA PRO A 73 -17.71 3.16 4.18
C PRO A 73 -17.73 3.45 2.67
N ASN A 74 -18.07 4.68 2.28
CA ASN A 74 -18.08 5.12 0.89
C ASN A 74 -16.71 5.61 0.41
N LEU A 75 -15.74 5.79 1.32
CA LEU A 75 -14.40 6.25 0.96
C LEU A 75 -13.41 5.08 0.94
N PRO A 76 -12.52 5.03 -0.06
CA PRO A 76 -11.57 3.93 -0.20
C PRO A 76 -10.46 3.93 0.85
N PHE A 77 -10.27 5.04 1.54
CA PHE A 77 -9.19 5.21 2.52
C PHE A 77 -9.66 6.00 3.74
N LEU A 78 -9.02 5.70 4.87
CA LEU A 78 -9.21 6.46 6.10
C LEU A 78 -8.71 7.89 5.93
N GLY A 79 -9.46 8.87 6.44
CA GLY A 79 -9.07 10.28 6.42
C GLY A 79 -7.83 10.58 7.28
N VAL A 80 -7.36 11.83 7.18
CA VAL A 80 -6.22 12.31 7.97
C VAL A 80 -6.43 12.09 9.46
N HIS A 81 -5.42 11.57 10.14
CA HIS A 81 -5.45 11.32 11.58
C HIS A 81 -4.19 11.85 12.27
N LEU A 82 -4.21 11.91 13.60
CA LEU A 82 -3.11 12.37 14.44
C LEU A 82 -2.50 11.19 15.17
N THR A 83 -1.20 10.98 14.99
CA THR A 83 -0.47 9.88 15.60
C THR A 83 0.63 10.41 16.50
N ARG A 84 0.58 10.07 17.78
CA ARG A 84 1.70 10.28 18.69
C ARG A 84 2.76 9.22 18.44
N MET A 85 3.95 9.67 18.09
CA MET A 85 5.10 8.82 17.83
C MET A 85 5.82 8.44 19.13
N ILE A 86 6.69 7.42 19.08
CA ILE A 86 7.48 6.95 20.23
C ILE A 86 8.39 8.07 20.79
N ASP A 87 8.93 8.92 19.91
CA ASP A 87 9.75 10.08 20.30
C ASP A 87 8.95 11.26 20.87
N GLY A 88 7.65 11.07 21.09
CA GLY A 88 6.72 12.08 21.60
C GLY A 88 6.27 13.10 20.54
N SER A 89 6.81 13.09 19.33
CA SER A 89 6.34 13.96 18.26
C SER A 89 4.96 13.53 17.75
N ILE A 90 4.27 14.44 17.07
CA ILE A 90 2.97 14.16 16.47
C ILE A 90 3.08 14.21 14.96
N THR A 91 2.70 13.11 14.31
CA THR A 91 2.50 13.09 12.86
C THR A 91 1.03 13.24 12.51
N VAL A 92 0.78 13.78 11.35
CA VAL A 92 -0.53 14.09 10.79
C VAL A 92 -0.62 13.47 9.41
N GLY A 93 -1.62 12.66 9.18
CA GLY A 93 -1.78 11.93 7.93
C GLY A 93 -2.05 10.44 8.18
N PRO A 94 -1.99 9.64 7.11
CA PRO A 94 -1.78 10.08 5.73
C PRO A 94 -3.07 10.54 5.05
N ASN A 95 -2.93 11.29 3.96
CA ASN A 95 -3.91 11.30 2.89
C ASN A 95 -3.68 10.11 1.95
N ALA A 96 -4.43 10.00 0.86
CA ALA A 96 -4.22 8.95 -0.13
C ALA A 96 -4.36 9.52 -1.54
N VAL A 97 -3.23 9.73 -2.19
CA VAL A 97 -3.17 10.22 -3.58
C VAL A 97 -2.57 9.16 -4.49
N LEU A 98 -2.98 9.15 -5.75
CA LEU A 98 -2.40 8.27 -6.75
C LEU A 98 -0.89 8.51 -6.87
N GLY A 99 -0.10 7.44 -6.79
CA GLY A 99 1.33 7.46 -7.06
C GLY A 99 1.62 7.17 -8.53
N PHE A 100 2.51 7.95 -9.16
CA PHE A 100 2.92 7.73 -10.55
C PHE A 100 4.20 6.89 -10.69
N LYS A 101 4.69 6.37 -9.58
CA LYS A 101 5.81 5.44 -9.49
C LYS A 101 5.58 4.51 -8.30
N ARG A 102 5.82 3.20 -8.46
CA ARG A 102 5.58 2.21 -7.40
C ARG A 102 6.42 2.46 -6.15
N GLU A 103 7.66 2.87 -6.32
CA GLU A 103 8.56 3.24 -5.21
C GLU A 103 8.87 4.75 -5.25
N GLY A 104 7.83 5.57 -5.36
CA GLY A 104 7.92 7.02 -5.52
C GLY A 104 7.63 7.78 -4.22
N TYR A 105 8.54 7.79 -3.25
CA TYR A 105 8.35 8.44 -1.94
C TYR A 105 8.40 9.97 -1.97
N LYS A 106 9.10 10.59 -2.94
CA LYS A 106 9.12 12.05 -3.10
C LYS A 106 7.80 12.57 -3.68
N LYS A 107 7.48 13.84 -3.44
CA LYS A 107 6.20 14.44 -3.87
C LYS A 107 6.01 14.42 -5.39
N PHE A 108 7.05 14.72 -6.13
CA PHE A 108 7.04 14.67 -7.60
C PHE A 108 7.87 13.46 -8.05
N ASN A 109 7.19 12.36 -8.27
CA ASN A 109 7.76 11.12 -8.77
C ASN A 109 6.96 10.65 -9.97
N PHE A 110 7.67 10.23 -11.00
CA PHE A 110 7.06 9.73 -12.21
C PHE A 110 7.87 8.55 -12.78
N SER A 111 7.16 7.54 -13.25
CA SER A 111 7.71 6.42 -14.01
C SER A 111 6.77 6.14 -15.17
N ILE A 112 7.26 6.27 -16.40
CA ILE A 112 6.48 5.97 -17.60
C ILE A 112 5.93 4.53 -17.54
N LYS A 113 6.80 3.57 -17.21
CA LYS A 113 6.43 2.15 -17.10
C LYS A 113 5.31 1.91 -16.09
N ASP A 114 5.39 2.53 -14.90
CA ASP A 114 4.39 2.33 -13.86
C ASP A 114 3.08 3.02 -14.22
N THR A 115 3.17 4.25 -14.75
CA THR A 115 2.01 5.06 -15.14
C THR A 115 1.25 4.41 -16.29
N LEU A 116 1.93 4.04 -17.37
CA LEU A 116 1.28 3.34 -18.48
C LEU A 116 0.71 1.99 -18.05
N GLY A 117 1.40 1.29 -17.13
CA GLY A 117 0.94 0.01 -16.61
C GLY A 117 -0.43 0.10 -15.96
N PHE A 118 -0.68 1.07 -15.08
CA PHE A 118 -2.02 1.19 -14.46
C PHE A 118 -3.03 1.90 -15.36
N LEU A 119 -2.60 2.82 -16.22
CA LEU A 119 -3.51 3.47 -17.19
C LEU A 119 -4.06 2.49 -18.22
N SER A 120 -3.33 1.45 -18.58
CA SER A 120 -3.82 0.39 -19.49
C SER A 120 -4.73 -0.63 -18.82
N PHE A 121 -4.83 -0.61 -17.48
CA PHE A 121 -5.58 -1.58 -16.72
C PHE A 121 -7.05 -1.17 -16.54
N ARG A 122 -7.97 -2.04 -16.97
CA ARG A 122 -9.42 -1.79 -16.90
C ARG A 122 -9.91 -1.48 -15.47
N GLY A 123 -9.38 -2.21 -14.49
CA GLY A 123 -9.72 -2.01 -13.08
C GLY A 123 -9.43 -0.60 -12.59
N PHE A 124 -8.33 0.02 -13.04
CA PHE A 124 -8.03 1.41 -12.70
C PHE A 124 -9.10 2.39 -13.21
N HIS A 125 -9.57 2.22 -14.44
CA HIS A 125 -10.64 3.07 -14.99
C HIS A 125 -11.94 2.92 -14.19
N ASN A 126 -12.26 1.71 -13.74
CA ASN A 126 -13.44 1.46 -12.93
C ASN A 126 -13.32 2.10 -11.53
N VAL A 127 -12.13 2.00 -10.88
CA VAL A 127 -11.84 2.73 -9.62
C VAL A 127 -11.98 4.23 -9.82
N LEU A 128 -11.39 4.77 -10.90
CA LEU A 128 -11.43 6.19 -11.19
C LEU A 128 -12.86 6.69 -11.38
N LYS A 129 -13.69 5.97 -12.11
CA LYS A 129 -15.12 6.32 -12.30
C LYS A 129 -15.88 6.35 -10.96
N LYS A 130 -15.68 5.34 -10.12
CA LYS A 130 -16.35 5.22 -8.81
C LYS A 130 -15.90 6.30 -7.82
N ASN A 131 -14.61 6.70 -7.85
CA ASN A 131 -13.99 7.56 -6.83
C ASN A 131 -13.47 8.89 -7.37
N PHE A 132 -13.92 9.33 -8.53
CA PHE A 132 -13.36 10.51 -9.21
C PHE A 132 -13.36 11.78 -8.35
N ARG A 133 -14.51 12.09 -7.73
CA ARG A 133 -14.65 13.29 -6.87
C ARG A 133 -13.71 13.25 -5.67
N SER A 134 -13.64 12.10 -5.00
CA SER A 134 -12.75 11.90 -3.86
C SER A 134 -11.27 11.98 -4.29
N GLY A 135 -10.91 11.35 -5.41
CA GLY A 135 -9.55 11.41 -5.95
C GLY A 135 -9.10 12.84 -6.30
N VAL A 136 -9.98 13.63 -6.93
CA VAL A 136 -9.70 15.06 -7.23
C VAL A 136 -9.55 15.87 -5.94
N TYR A 137 -10.40 15.63 -4.95
CA TYR A 137 -10.31 16.29 -3.64
C TYR A 137 -9.00 15.99 -2.93
N GLU A 138 -8.59 14.73 -2.86
CA GLU A 138 -7.32 14.31 -2.25
C GLU A 138 -6.12 14.88 -3.00
N MET A 139 -6.14 14.88 -4.34
CA MET A 139 -5.08 15.47 -5.15
C MET A 139 -4.97 16.98 -4.90
N LYS A 140 -6.09 17.70 -4.81
CA LYS A 140 -6.11 19.12 -4.46
C LYS A 140 -5.50 19.38 -3.08
N ASN A 141 -5.85 18.56 -2.08
CA ASN A 141 -5.31 18.68 -0.72
C ASN A 141 -3.81 18.35 -0.67
N SER A 142 -3.34 17.44 -1.50
CA SER A 142 -1.91 17.16 -1.67
C SER A 142 -1.15 18.35 -2.25
N LEU A 143 -1.70 18.98 -3.28
CA LEU A 143 -1.06 20.14 -3.93
C LEU A 143 -1.11 21.39 -3.04
N PHE A 144 -2.23 21.63 -2.37
CA PHE A 144 -2.48 22.82 -1.57
C PHE A 144 -2.56 22.49 -0.07
N LYS A 145 -1.48 22.76 0.65
CA LYS A 145 -1.34 22.54 2.09
C LYS A 145 -2.49 23.12 2.94
N ARG A 146 -3.16 24.18 2.45
CA ARG A 146 -4.32 24.79 3.14
C ARG A 146 -5.51 23.82 3.19
N GLY A 147 -5.74 23.03 2.15
CA GLY A 147 -6.79 22.02 2.15
C GLY A 147 -6.50 20.93 3.18
N TYR A 148 -5.27 20.47 3.23
CA TYR A 148 -4.81 19.50 4.23
C TYR A 148 -4.97 20.04 5.67
N LEU A 149 -4.64 21.31 5.91
CA LEU A 149 -4.82 21.95 7.21
C LEU A 149 -6.27 21.92 7.66
N LYS A 150 -7.24 22.15 6.77
CA LYS A 150 -8.68 22.11 7.12
C LYS A 150 -9.08 20.74 7.66
N GLU A 151 -8.54 19.64 7.12
CA GLU A 151 -8.80 18.31 7.63
C GLU A 151 -8.25 18.12 9.05
N VAL A 152 -7.05 18.64 9.31
CA VAL A 152 -6.41 18.61 10.62
C VAL A 152 -7.18 19.44 11.65
N GLN A 153 -7.68 20.60 11.24
CA GLN A 153 -8.43 21.52 12.10
C GLN A 153 -9.79 20.99 12.57
N LYS A 154 -10.31 19.94 11.92
CA LYS A 154 -11.48 19.20 12.44
C LYS A 154 -11.23 18.61 13.85
N TYR A 155 -9.97 18.22 14.13
CA TYR A 155 -9.58 17.65 15.42
C TYR A 155 -8.91 18.67 16.34
N SER A 156 -8.22 19.65 15.77
CA SER A 156 -7.41 20.60 16.50
C SER A 156 -7.40 21.96 15.81
N PRO A 157 -8.43 22.83 16.10
CA PRO A 157 -8.60 24.13 15.44
C PRO A 157 -7.42 25.10 15.62
N GLN A 158 -6.62 24.93 16.70
CA GLN A 158 -5.49 25.79 17.01
C GLN A 158 -4.27 25.59 16.11
N ILE A 159 -4.21 24.48 15.34
CA ILE A 159 -3.09 24.22 14.43
C ILE A 159 -3.12 25.21 13.26
N LYS A 160 -1.97 25.80 12.98
CA LYS A 160 -1.77 26.77 11.89
C LYS A 160 -0.94 26.15 10.77
N LEU A 161 -0.99 26.76 9.59
CA LEU A 161 -0.30 26.29 8.40
C LEU A 161 1.23 26.10 8.62
N ASN A 162 1.83 26.99 9.38
CA ASN A 162 3.27 26.97 9.70
C ASN A 162 3.65 25.87 10.72
N ASP A 163 2.68 25.22 11.37
CA ASP A 163 2.92 24.13 12.31
C ASP A 163 3.09 22.78 11.62
N LEU A 164 2.59 22.66 10.39
CA LEU A 164 2.74 21.48 9.56
C LEU A 164 4.11 21.47 8.87
N LYS A 165 5.01 20.60 9.28
CA LYS A 165 6.32 20.34 8.66
C LYS A 165 6.22 19.11 7.76
N PRO A 166 6.74 19.12 6.53
CA PRO A 166 6.77 17.92 5.70
C PRO A 166 7.42 16.75 6.43
N TYR A 167 6.86 15.54 6.25
CA TYR A 167 7.37 14.29 6.81
C TYR A 167 7.42 13.24 5.70
N PRO A 168 8.28 12.21 5.78
CA PRO A 168 8.38 11.18 4.77
C PRO A 168 7.04 10.54 4.44
N ALA A 169 6.78 10.38 3.15
CA ALA A 169 5.58 9.71 2.65
C ALA A 169 5.74 8.19 2.67
N GLY A 170 4.62 7.47 2.78
CA GLY A 170 4.54 6.04 2.53
C GLY A 170 3.86 5.75 1.20
N ILE A 171 4.03 4.53 0.69
CA ILE A 171 3.28 4.05 -0.48
C ILE A 171 2.54 2.78 -0.10
N ARG A 172 1.22 2.80 -0.33
CA ARG A 172 0.37 1.63 -0.18
C ARG A 172 0.34 0.86 -1.49
N ALA A 173 0.67 -0.43 -1.42
CA ALA A 173 0.45 -1.38 -2.49
C ALA A 173 -1.02 -1.81 -2.49
N GLN A 174 -1.86 -1.14 -3.27
CA GLN A 174 -3.28 -1.47 -3.32
C GLN A 174 -3.55 -2.43 -4.48
N ALA A 175 -3.93 -3.66 -4.17
CA ALA A 175 -4.44 -4.58 -5.17
C ALA A 175 -5.83 -4.12 -5.63
N VAL A 176 -6.01 -4.02 -6.94
CA VAL A 176 -7.26 -3.62 -7.59
C VAL A 176 -7.65 -4.70 -8.59
N LEU A 177 -8.88 -5.20 -8.50
CA LEU A 177 -9.42 -6.18 -9.45
C LEU A 177 -9.86 -5.51 -10.76
N GLU A 178 -10.06 -6.29 -11.80
CA GLU A 178 -10.51 -5.79 -13.13
C GLU A 178 -11.86 -5.05 -13.09
N ASP A 179 -12.75 -5.41 -12.16
CA ASP A 179 -14.03 -4.73 -11.95
C ASP A 179 -13.91 -3.42 -11.16
N GLY A 180 -12.69 -3.06 -10.70
CA GLY A 180 -12.40 -1.90 -9.89
C GLY A 180 -12.60 -2.11 -8.39
N THR A 181 -12.77 -3.34 -7.93
CA THR A 181 -12.82 -3.63 -6.49
C THR A 181 -11.44 -3.45 -5.88
N LEU A 182 -11.38 -2.69 -4.79
CA LEU A 182 -10.18 -2.56 -3.96
C LEU A 182 -10.12 -3.74 -3.00
N VAL A 183 -9.02 -4.49 -3.05
CA VAL A 183 -8.86 -5.67 -2.17
C VAL A 183 -8.42 -5.20 -0.79
N HIS A 184 -9.18 -5.56 0.23
CA HIS A 184 -8.92 -5.19 1.63
C HIS A 184 -8.42 -6.35 2.48
N ASP A 185 -8.62 -7.58 2.04
CA ASP A 185 -8.23 -8.81 2.71
C ASP A 185 -7.06 -9.49 1.99
N PHE A 186 -6.67 -10.68 2.45
CA PHE A 186 -5.65 -11.46 1.79
C PHE A 186 -5.98 -11.73 0.32
N LEU A 187 -4.97 -11.58 -0.52
CA LEU A 187 -5.01 -12.00 -1.91
C LEU A 187 -3.75 -12.81 -2.20
N PHE A 188 -3.94 -14.03 -2.66
CA PHE A 188 -2.86 -14.92 -3.05
C PHE A 188 -2.91 -15.22 -4.53
N ALA A 189 -1.73 -15.39 -5.13
CA ALA A 189 -1.56 -16.03 -6.43
C ALA A 189 -0.62 -17.22 -6.24
N GLU A 190 -0.92 -18.35 -6.85
CA GLU A 190 -0.24 -19.61 -6.57
C GLU A 190 0.16 -20.30 -7.87
N SER A 191 1.33 -20.92 -7.86
CA SER A 191 1.73 -21.93 -8.84
C SER A 191 1.92 -23.26 -8.11
N ARG A 192 2.39 -24.28 -8.84
CA ARG A 192 2.66 -25.57 -8.22
C ARG A 192 3.64 -25.47 -7.04
N ARG A 193 4.70 -24.64 -7.18
CA ARG A 193 5.79 -24.53 -6.20
C ARG A 193 5.97 -23.12 -5.64
N SER A 194 4.95 -22.29 -5.75
CA SER A 194 5.03 -20.96 -5.16
C SER A 194 3.69 -20.44 -4.65
N ILE A 195 3.78 -19.63 -3.61
CA ILE A 195 2.69 -18.79 -3.11
C ILE A 195 3.15 -17.34 -3.09
N HIS A 196 2.38 -16.46 -3.71
CA HIS A 196 2.62 -15.03 -3.75
C HIS A 196 1.58 -14.32 -2.89
N VAL A 197 2.03 -13.61 -1.87
CA VAL A 197 1.19 -12.74 -1.05
C VAL A 197 1.00 -11.42 -1.79
N CYS A 198 -0.11 -11.29 -2.49
CA CYS A 198 -0.40 -10.16 -3.37
C CYS A 198 -1.10 -9.01 -2.64
N ASN A 199 -1.80 -9.32 -1.55
CA ASN A 199 -2.34 -8.35 -0.61
C ASN A 199 -2.39 -8.96 0.79
N ALA A 200 -2.15 -8.15 1.81
CA ALA A 200 -2.38 -8.49 3.21
C ALA A 200 -3.24 -7.41 3.86
N PRO A 201 -4.15 -7.78 4.78
CA PRO A 201 -5.04 -6.81 5.43
C PRO A 201 -4.24 -5.80 6.26
N SER A 202 -4.69 -4.54 6.26
CA SER A 202 -4.14 -3.49 7.12
C SER A 202 -4.83 -3.54 8.48
N PRO A 203 -4.09 -3.40 9.58
CA PRO A 203 -2.67 -3.04 9.74
C PRO A 203 -1.72 -4.25 9.70
N ALA A 204 -1.01 -4.44 8.59
CA ALA A 204 -0.17 -5.63 8.40
C ALA A 204 1.10 -5.64 9.28
N ALA A 205 1.76 -4.50 9.45
CA ALA A 205 3.02 -4.44 10.20
C ALA A 205 2.86 -4.81 11.68
N THR A 206 1.83 -4.30 12.34
CA THR A 206 1.54 -4.61 13.76
C THR A 206 0.96 -6.00 13.97
N SER A 207 0.46 -6.63 12.90
CA SER A 207 -0.07 -7.99 12.87
C SER A 207 0.87 -8.96 12.14
N ALA A 208 2.15 -8.62 11.98
CA ALA A 208 3.09 -9.39 11.17
C ALA A 208 3.25 -10.84 11.66
N ILE A 209 3.27 -11.08 12.97
CA ILE A 209 3.43 -12.43 13.55
C ILE A 209 2.25 -13.35 13.18
N PRO A 210 0.97 -13.02 13.46
CA PRO A 210 -0.15 -13.86 13.06
C PRO A 210 -0.32 -13.96 11.54
N ILE A 211 -0.02 -12.91 10.79
CA ILE A 211 -0.01 -12.95 9.32
C ILE A 211 1.05 -13.93 8.81
N GLY A 212 2.27 -13.87 9.35
CA GLY A 212 3.35 -14.80 9.00
C GLY A 212 3.00 -16.25 9.30
N LYS A 213 2.38 -16.51 10.46
CA LYS A 213 1.88 -17.85 10.83
C LYS A 213 0.87 -18.36 9.80
N TYR A 214 -0.14 -17.56 9.47
CA TYR A 214 -1.17 -17.91 8.49
C TYR A 214 -0.57 -18.23 7.10
N ILE A 215 0.36 -17.38 6.61
CA ILE A 215 1.04 -17.59 5.33
C ILE A 215 1.86 -18.88 5.35
N THR A 216 2.59 -19.13 6.45
CA THR A 216 3.41 -20.32 6.59
C THR A 216 2.58 -21.60 6.63
N GLU A 217 1.48 -21.61 7.38
CA GLU A 217 0.54 -22.74 7.42
C GLU A 217 -0.03 -23.06 6.04
N LYS A 218 -0.43 -22.03 5.28
CA LYS A 218 -0.94 -22.17 3.91
C LYS A 218 0.15 -22.72 2.97
N ALA A 219 1.36 -22.18 3.03
CA ALA A 219 2.50 -22.60 2.22
C ALA A 219 2.92 -24.05 2.54
N THR A 220 2.97 -24.42 3.83
CA THR A 220 3.31 -25.79 4.26
C THR A 220 2.28 -26.79 3.77
N LYS A 221 0.98 -26.46 3.86
CA LYS A 221 -0.08 -27.32 3.32
C LYS A 221 0.08 -27.52 1.81
N ALA A 222 0.34 -26.45 1.06
CA ALA A 222 0.55 -26.54 -0.38
C ALA A 222 1.82 -27.36 -0.72
N TYR A 223 2.92 -27.17 0.01
CA TYR A 223 4.14 -27.92 -0.18
C TYR A 223 3.98 -29.42 0.12
N ASN A 224 3.30 -29.79 1.20
CA ASN A 224 3.06 -31.20 1.56
C ASN A 224 2.19 -31.94 0.54
N ASN A 225 1.37 -31.23 -0.24
CA ASN A 225 0.60 -31.82 -1.33
C ASN A 225 1.44 -32.09 -2.60
N LEU A 226 2.72 -31.70 -2.62
CA LEU A 226 3.65 -31.97 -3.73
C LEU A 226 4.42 -33.28 -3.56
N THR A 227 4.49 -33.76 -2.30
CA THR A 227 5.14 -35.03 -1.92
C THR A 227 4.13 -36.15 -1.85
#